data_58df20b4e5d3011e7c4fcf3e6ab36610
#
_entry.id   58df20b4e5d3011e7c4fcf3e6ab36610
#
_cell.length_a   1.000
_cell.length_b   1.000
_cell.length_c   1.000
_cell.angle_alpha   90.00
_cell.angle_beta   90.00
_cell.angle_gamma   90.00
#
_symmetry.space_group_name_H-M   'P 1'
#
loop_
_entity.id
_entity.type
_entity.pdbx_description
1 polymer ?
#
loop_
_entity_poly.entity_id
_entity_poly.type
_entity_poly.pdbx_seq_one_letter_code
_entity_poly.pdbx_strand_id
1 'polypeptide(L)'
;MKKVYILFVAAAFTMNAIGQTAPGVAPATFKSCNSTCTAASSICPAGSPNTVTNFNDRQYITGTGSGSTSTGAQWKFYNVAMDGASSTQVNAIITVDNIYNASLDNFDDNNAVDQNNNNLANLFAPTISSNTNLGSTDRQGYVQFRITFYKNILAGVANKWDAQNYSQTIQLSGLNYVHYDIDGTSGASYQLRETGVVQEVTNSNPAITVNANSELNAYNYTGDGSNWRGFMGSTCNRDNTSKCAEVVAAFKFNGALSTVIFRMGYNYARLSGTGLGSSPGRLYASTFGCFSFPSPILLPVKLLSFSGSYSNNATVLSWETEQELNFDHYEVERGTNGSDFAYAGRVAPQSGDSRKQYSYTDNIGTSGNIFYYRLKMIDIDGKAKYSNVIVIRRDAKSINGISISPNPIIGSGSANVRISSTNTGKVDLRVIDLAGKVVLQQQSRVSEGINSISINNINRLQSGIYTVQVFQNDEAMSTKISIVK
;
A
#
# COMPACT_ATOMS: atom_id res chain seq x y z
N MET A 1 -33.04 31.73 -8.31
CA MET A 1 -32.33 30.48 -8.58
C MET A 1 -31.75 30.54 -9.99
N LYS A 2 -30.48 30.95 -10.10
CA LYS A 2 -29.78 30.98 -11.39
C LYS A 2 -28.99 29.70 -11.52
N LYS A 3 -29.36 28.84 -12.47
CA LYS A 3 -28.59 27.64 -12.81
C LYS A 3 -27.35 28.09 -13.60
N VAL A 4 -26.16 27.86 -13.02
CA VAL A 4 -24.89 28.01 -13.71
C VAL A 4 -24.63 26.71 -14.44
N TYR A 5 -24.68 26.74 -15.76
CA TYR A 5 -24.20 25.66 -16.60
C TYR A 5 -22.71 25.83 -16.77
N ILE A 6 -21.92 24.94 -16.18
CA ILE A 6 -20.49 24.82 -16.46
C ILE A 6 -20.35 24.03 -17.76
N LEU A 7 -19.99 24.74 -18.82
CA LEU A 7 -19.67 24.16 -20.11
C LEU A 7 -18.29 23.54 -20.00
N PHE A 8 -18.19 22.22 -19.89
CA PHE A 8 -16.97 21.50 -20.12
C PHE A 8 -16.65 21.54 -21.60
N VAL A 9 -15.74 22.42 -21.98
CA VAL A 9 -15.08 22.34 -23.30
C VAL A 9 -14.11 21.18 -23.22
N ALA A 10 -14.57 19.99 -23.61
CA ALA A 10 -13.69 18.89 -23.95
C ALA A 10 -12.92 19.33 -25.21
N ALA A 11 -11.65 19.71 -25.04
CA ALA A 11 -10.72 19.78 -26.17
C ALA A 11 -10.59 18.36 -26.71
N ALA A 12 -11.45 18.02 -27.65
CA ALA A 12 -11.31 16.84 -28.46
C ALA A 12 -10.06 17.07 -29.33
N PHE A 13 -8.91 16.58 -28.89
CA PHE A 13 -7.89 16.19 -29.83
C PHE A 13 -8.54 15.13 -30.70
N THR A 14 -8.95 15.49 -31.87
CA THR A 14 -9.30 14.55 -32.93
C THR A 14 -8.04 13.80 -33.32
N MET A 15 -7.64 12.80 -32.51
CA MET A 15 -6.98 11.65 -33.10
C MET A 15 -7.98 11.12 -34.11
N ASN A 16 -7.61 11.14 -35.40
CA ASN A 16 -8.33 10.35 -36.38
C ASN A 16 -8.43 8.95 -35.78
N ALA A 17 -9.62 8.59 -35.35
CA ALA A 17 -9.92 7.25 -34.93
C ALA A 17 -9.70 6.37 -36.16
N ILE A 18 -8.48 5.83 -36.28
CA ILE A 18 -8.25 4.69 -37.16
C ILE A 18 -9.13 3.62 -36.53
N GLY A 19 -10.18 3.25 -37.28
CA GLY A 19 -11.22 2.36 -36.80
C GLY A 19 -10.60 1.17 -36.07
N GLN A 20 -11.19 0.80 -34.94
CA GLN A 20 -10.82 -0.41 -34.22
C GLN A 20 -10.92 -1.57 -35.20
N THR A 21 -9.78 -2.00 -35.71
CA THR A 21 -9.71 -3.21 -36.52
C THR A 21 -9.53 -4.37 -35.52
N ALA A 22 -10.28 -5.44 -35.72
CA ALA A 22 -10.10 -6.68 -35.00
C ALA A 22 -8.61 -7.05 -34.95
N PRO A 23 -8.12 -7.74 -33.91
CA PRO A 23 -6.73 -8.18 -33.85
C PRO A 23 -6.32 -8.80 -35.18
N GLY A 24 -5.29 -8.24 -35.83
CA GLY A 24 -4.77 -8.76 -37.12
C GLY A 24 -5.09 -7.96 -38.35
N VAL A 25 -5.85 -6.87 -38.27
CA VAL A 25 -6.12 -6.01 -39.46
C VAL A 25 -5.25 -4.75 -39.40
N ALA A 26 -4.36 -4.63 -40.34
CA ALA A 26 -3.51 -3.46 -40.51
C ALA A 26 -4.36 -2.20 -40.87
N PRO A 27 -3.97 -0.97 -40.43
CA PRO A 27 -4.65 0.24 -40.84
C PRO A 27 -4.65 0.40 -42.35
N ALA A 28 -5.72 0.98 -42.91
CA ALA A 28 -5.92 1.10 -44.34
C ALA A 28 -4.84 1.97 -45.05
N THR A 29 -4.16 2.85 -44.30
CA THR A 29 -3.07 3.69 -44.80
C THR A 29 -1.94 3.76 -43.80
N PHE A 30 -0.73 3.48 -44.22
CA PHE A 30 0.49 3.59 -43.43
C PHE A 30 1.27 4.85 -43.80
N LYS A 31 1.99 5.42 -42.85
CA LYS A 31 2.94 6.48 -43.12
C LYS A 31 4.05 5.94 -44.01
N SER A 32 4.50 6.75 -44.98
CA SER A 32 5.62 6.44 -45.84
C SER A 32 6.95 6.55 -45.11
N CYS A 33 7.95 5.82 -45.61
CA CYS A 33 9.32 5.92 -45.11
C CYS A 33 9.88 7.32 -45.32
N ASN A 34 10.49 7.86 -44.27
CA ASN A 34 11.30 9.05 -44.34
C ASN A 34 12.77 8.65 -44.65
N SER A 35 13.46 9.36 -45.50
CA SER A 35 14.84 9.02 -45.88
C SER A 35 15.88 9.46 -44.83
N THR A 36 15.52 10.28 -43.88
CA THR A 36 16.44 10.83 -42.86
C THR A 36 16.15 10.27 -41.50
N CYS A 37 17.21 9.74 -40.87
CA CYS A 37 17.19 9.36 -39.45
C CYS A 37 17.71 10.53 -38.61
N THR A 38 16.90 11.03 -37.69
CA THR A 38 17.33 12.04 -36.71
C THR A 38 17.64 11.34 -35.38
N ALA A 39 18.78 11.68 -34.78
CA ALA A 39 19.12 11.14 -33.47
C ALA A 39 18.00 11.48 -32.44
N ALA A 40 17.51 10.48 -31.72
CA ALA A 40 16.53 10.71 -30.66
C ALA A 40 17.11 11.66 -29.61
N SER A 41 16.46 12.80 -29.42
CA SER A 41 16.77 13.70 -28.30
C SER A 41 16.47 13.02 -26.96
N SER A 42 17.06 13.56 -25.88
CA SER A 42 16.79 13.06 -24.54
C SER A 42 15.28 12.84 -24.30
N ILE A 43 14.93 11.64 -23.87
CA ILE A 43 13.56 11.21 -23.60
C ILE A 43 12.96 12.00 -22.43
N CYS A 44 13.81 12.51 -21.55
CA CYS A 44 13.40 13.25 -20.38
C CYS A 44 13.25 14.74 -20.70
N PRO A 45 12.09 15.35 -20.39
CA PRO A 45 11.95 16.80 -20.47
C PRO A 45 13.05 17.51 -19.66
N ALA A 46 13.47 18.68 -20.13
CA ALA A 46 14.44 19.50 -19.40
C ALA A 46 13.97 19.74 -17.96
N GLY A 47 14.82 19.48 -16.98
CA GLY A 47 14.49 19.58 -15.55
C GLY A 47 13.85 18.32 -14.93
N SER A 48 13.66 17.25 -15.71
CA SER A 48 13.28 15.95 -15.16
C SER A 48 14.40 15.39 -14.30
N PRO A 49 14.08 14.63 -13.22
CA PRO A 49 15.08 13.92 -12.46
C PRO A 49 15.92 13.03 -13.38
N ASN A 50 17.22 13.15 -13.31
CA ASN A 50 18.11 12.27 -14.06
C ASN A 50 18.09 10.88 -13.41
N THR A 51 17.23 10.02 -13.90
CA THR A 51 17.21 8.62 -13.50
C THR A 51 18.02 7.83 -14.51
N VAL A 52 19.04 7.14 -14.01
CA VAL A 52 19.84 6.22 -14.83
C VAL A 52 19.12 4.87 -14.79
N THR A 53 18.70 4.39 -15.94
CA THR A 53 18.18 3.01 -16.07
C THR A 53 19.29 2.09 -16.56
N ASN A 54 19.37 0.91 -15.97
CA ASN A 54 20.38 -0.08 -16.28
C ASN A 54 19.82 -1.50 -16.13
N PHE A 55 19.72 -2.23 -17.24
CA PHE A 55 19.25 -3.62 -17.25
C PHE A 55 20.38 -4.65 -17.35
N ASN A 56 21.66 -4.25 -17.14
CA ASN A 56 22.81 -5.14 -17.27
C ASN A 56 22.87 -6.25 -16.21
N ASP A 57 22.38 -5.99 -15.03
CA ASP A 57 22.57 -6.84 -13.87
C ASP A 57 21.29 -7.65 -13.62
N ARG A 58 21.26 -8.90 -14.11
CA ARG A 58 20.06 -9.74 -14.07
C ARG A 58 20.32 -11.17 -13.61
N GLN A 59 19.29 -11.82 -13.09
CA GLN A 59 19.27 -13.22 -12.70
C GLN A 59 17.92 -13.87 -12.98
N TYR A 60 17.93 -15.00 -13.69
CA TYR A 60 16.74 -15.84 -13.85
C TYR A 60 16.36 -16.48 -12.51
N ILE A 61 15.05 -16.45 -12.19
CA ILE A 61 14.52 -17.12 -11.01
C ILE A 61 14.18 -18.57 -11.40
N THR A 62 15.06 -19.49 -11.05
CA THR A 62 14.87 -20.93 -11.34
C THR A 62 13.55 -21.44 -10.81
N GLY A 63 12.87 -22.28 -11.61
CA GLY A 63 11.57 -22.86 -11.27
C GLY A 63 10.37 -21.97 -11.60
N THR A 64 10.59 -20.78 -12.20
CA THR A 64 9.50 -19.97 -12.76
C THR A 64 9.31 -20.27 -14.24
N GLY A 65 8.07 -20.47 -14.68
CA GLY A 65 7.79 -20.95 -16.05
C GLY A 65 8.34 -22.35 -16.34
N SER A 66 8.25 -22.77 -17.58
CA SER A 66 8.86 -24.03 -18.06
C SER A 66 10.30 -23.86 -18.56
N GLY A 67 10.84 -22.64 -18.51
CA GLY A 67 12.19 -22.25 -18.93
C GLY A 67 12.34 -20.74 -18.90
N SER A 68 13.56 -20.24 -19.07
CA SER A 68 13.92 -18.83 -18.92
C SER A 68 13.27 -17.88 -19.94
N THR A 69 12.74 -18.40 -21.03
CA THR A 69 12.05 -17.66 -22.11
C THR A 69 10.59 -18.08 -22.30
N SER A 70 10.02 -18.85 -21.35
CA SER A 70 8.64 -19.34 -21.43
C SER A 70 7.67 -18.44 -20.66
N THR A 71 6.38 -18.59 -20.92
CA THR A 71 5.33 -17.98 -20.09
C THR A 71 5.51 -18.38 -18.63
N GLY A 72 5.42 -17.40 -17.72
CA GLY A 72 5.66 -17.55 -16.29
C GLY A 72 7.12 -17.35 -15.87
N ALA A 73 8.08 -17.28 -16.81
CA ALA A 73 9.48 -17.00 -16.47
C ALA A 73 9.64 -15.64 -15.79
N GLN A 74 10.47 -15.61 -14.75
CA GLN A 74 10.76 -14.40 -14.00
C GLN A 74 12.27 -14.14 -13.91
N TRP A 75 12.62 -12.87 -14.07
CA TRP A 75 13.99 -12.41 -14.00
C TRP A 75 14.10 -11.23 -13.04
N LYS A 76 15.01 -11.32 -12.09
CA LYS A 76 15.41 -10.23 -11.20
C LYS A 76 16.39 -9.31 -11.93
N PHE A 77 16.20 -8.02 -11.76
CA PHE A 77 17.13 -6.98 -12.17
C PHE A 77 17.53 -6.17 -10.95
N TYR A 78 18.82 -5.99 -10.77
CA TYR A 78 19.38 -5.26 -9.65
C TYR A 78 19.71 -3.84 -10.08
N ASN A 79 19.29 -2.87 -9.28
CA ASN A 79 19.64 -1.46 -9.45
C ASN A 79 19.31 -0.92 -10.85
N VAL A 80 18.10 -1.22 -11.34
CA VAL A 80 17.63 -0.80 -12.67
C VAL A 80 17.51 0.72 -12.79
N ALA A 81 17.34 1.41 -11.66
CA ALA A 81 17.25 2.85 -11.63
C ALA A 81 17.69 3.40 -10.28
N MET A 82 18.15 4.64 -10.28
CA MET A 82 18.56 5.37 -9.10
C MET A 82 18.00 6.80 -9.18
N ASP A 83 17.40 7.26 -8.11
CA ASP A 83 17.07 8.68 -7.96
C ASP A 83 18.36 9.45 -7.61
N GLY A 84 18.76 10.35 -8.51
CA GLY A 84 19.95 11.17 -8.31
C GLY A 84 19.87 12.13 -7.11
N ALA A 85 18.64 12.44 -6.65
CA ALA A 85 18.43 13.34 -5.52
C ALA A 85 18.45 12.63 -4.16
N SER A 86 17.86 11.43 -4.07
CA SER A 86 17.72 10.68 -2.81
C SER A 86 18.68 9.49 -2.69
N SER A 87 19.42 9.16 -3.73
CA SER A 87 20.24 7.94 -3.84
C SER A 87 19.42 6.64 -3.63
N THR A 88 18.09 6.73 -3.74
CA THR A 88 17.22 5.56 -3.61
C THR A 88 17.39 4.68 -4.84
N GLN A 89 17.76 3.43 -4.62
CA GLN A 89 17.95 2.45 -5.67
C GLN A 89 16.66 1.63 -5.86
N VAL A 90 16.40 1.27 -7.12
CA VAL A 90 15.22 0.49 -7.53
C VAL A 90 15.68 -0.80 -8.18
N ASN A 91 15.12 -1.90 -7.72
CA ASN A 91 15.22 -3.20 -8.35
C ASN A 91 13.94 -3.49 -9.15
N ALA A 92 13.99 -4.46 -10.04
CA ALA A 92 12.81 -4.89 -10.77
C ALA A 92 12.73 -6.41 -10.90
N ILE A 93 11.50 -6.91 -11.07
CA ILE A 93 11.24 -8.25 -11.61
C ILE A 93 10.49 -8.06 -12.92
N ILE A 94 11.01 -8.67 -14.00
CA ILE A 94 10.27 -8.81 -15.25
C ILE A 94 9.75 -10.23 -15.36
N THR A 95 8.45 -10.34 -15.60
CA THR A 95 7.73 -11.61 -15.79
C THR A 95 7.28 -11.71 -17.24
N VAL A 96 7.45 -12.86 -17.87
CA VAL A 96 6.83 -13.18 -19.14
C VAL A 96 5.39 -13.64 -18.88
N ASP A 97 4.43 -12.75 -19.09
CA ASP A 97 3.02 -13.03 -18.74
C ASP A 97 2.32 -13.86 -19.81
N ASN A 98 2.61 -13.63 -21.07
CA ASN A 98 1.97 -14.33 -22.18
C ASN A 98 2.85 -14.32 -23.44
N ILE A 99 2.78 -15.39 -24.21
CA ILE A 99 3.38 -15.53 -25.53
C ILE A 99 2.29 -15.96 -26.50
N TYR A 100 2.02 -15.15 -27.50
CA TYR A 100 0.96 -15.41 -28.48
C TYR A 100 1.51 -15.38 -29.90
N ASN A 101 1.40 -16.49 -30.63
CA ASN A 101 1.90 -16.64 -32.01
C ASN A 101 3.36 -16.20 -32.20
N ALA A 102 4.17 -16.24 -31.17
CA ALA A 102 5.56 -15.79 -31.16
C ALA A 102 6.44 -16.77 -30.37
N SER A 103 7.74 -16.61 -30.49
CA SER A 103 8.75 -17.21 -29.62
C SER A 103 9.59 -16.12 -29.00
N LEU A 104 9.92 -16.27 -27.74
CA LEU A 104 10.92 -15.44 -27.07
C LEU A 104 12.26 -16.17 -27.17
N ASP A 105 13.08 -15.80 -28.12
CA ASP A 105 14.32 -16.50 -28.43
C ASP A 105 15.43 -16.14 -27.42
N ASN A 106 15.48 -14.86 -27.04
CA ASN A 106 16.33 -14.35 -25.96
C ASN A 106 15.49 -13.40 -25.10
N PHE A 107 15.57 -13.59 -23.78
CA PHE A 107 14.83 -12.75 -22.84
C PHE A 107 15.37 -11.31 -22.81
N ASP A 108 16.69 -11.16 -22.88
CA ASP A 108 17.35 -9.87 -22.87
C ASP A 108 18.81 -10.03 -23.34
N ASP A 109 19.18 -9.38 -24.41
CA ASP A 109 20.50 -9.51 -25.00
C ASP A 109 21.46 -8.42 -24.52
N ASN A 110 22.23 -8.72 -23.47
CA ASN A 110 23.25 -7.80 -22.93
C ASN A 110 24.40 -7.50 -23.91
N ASN A 111 24.60 -8.33 -24.90
CA ASN A 111 25.61 -8.14 -25.91
C ASN A 111 25.05 -7.50 -27.18
N ALA A 112 23.75 -7.16 -27.15
CA ALA A 112 23.14 -6.50 -28.29
C ALA A 112 23.86 -5.18 -28.57
N VAL A 113 24.30 -5.06 -29.79
CA VAL A 113 24.84 -3.84 -30.36
C VAL A 113 23.97 -3.49 -31.57
N ASP A 114 23.67 -2.20 -31.72
CA ASP A 114 23.07 -1.78 -32.96
C ASP A 114 24.11 -1.89 -34.11
N GLN A 115 23.66 -1.80 -35.36
CA GLN A 115 24.57 -1.91 -36.52
C GLN A 115 25.66 -0.84 -36.56
N ASN A 116 25.57 0.22 -35.76
CA ASN A 116 26.60 1.22 -35.55
C ASN A 116 27.53 0.89 -34.37
N ASN A 117 27.46 -0.34 -33.86
CA ASN A 117 28.24 -0.82 -32.72
C ASN A 117 27.97 -0.06 -31.39
N ASN A 118 26.78 0.56 -31.26
CA ASN A 118 26.34 1.13 -29.98
C ASN A 118 25.86 0.01 -29.06
N ASN A 119 26.38 0.02 -27.85
CA ASN A 119 26.01 -0.96 -26.84
C ASN A 119 24.57 -0.70 -26.32
N LEU A 120 23.69 -1.69 -26.44
CA LEU A 120 22.32 -1.68 -25.93
C LEU A 120 22.21 -2.29 -24.52
N ALA A 121 23.31 -2.63 -23.89
CA ALA A 121 23.36 -3.32 -22.61
C ALA A 121 22.58 -2.64 -21.46
N ASN A 122 22.34 -1.33 -21.57
CA ASN A 122 21.53 -0.59 -20.60
C ASN A 122 20.02 -0.65 -20.88
N LEU A 123 19.62 -1.27 -21.97
CA LEU A 123 18.21 -1.41 -22.39
C LEU A 123 17.72 -2.83 -22.07
N PHE A 124 16.42 -2.98 -21.85
CA PHE A 124 15.78 -4.29 -21.91
C PHE A 124 15.59 -4.65 -23.39
N ALA A 125 16.30 -5.66 -23.85
CA ALA A 125 16.44 -5.96 -25.27
C ALA A 125 16.11 -7.44 -25.61
N PRO A 126 14.82 -7.85 -25.60
CA PRO A 126 14.42 -9.20 -25.97
C PRO A 126 14.49 -9.45 -27.49
N THR A 127 14.78 -10.69 -27.88
CA THR A 127 14.65 -11.15 -29.25
C THR A 127 13.40 -11.99 -29.40
N ILE A 128 12.52 -11.58 -30.33
CA ILE A 128 11.22 -12.22 -30.56
C ILE A 128 11.12 -12.63 -32.04
N SER A 129 10.73 -13.87 -32.27
CA SER A 129 10.44 -14.41 -33.62
C SER A 129 9.02 -14.95 -33.72
N SER A 130 8.55 -15.19 -34.92
CA SER A 130 7.28 -15.91 -35.09
C SER A 130 7.53 -17.43 -34.92
N ASN A 131 6.68 -18.08 -34.14
CA ASN A 131 6.72 -19.54 -33.96
C ASN A 131 5.86 -20.29 -34.99
N THR A 132 5.20 -19.58 -35.91
CA THR A 132 4.28 -20.15 -36.90
C THR A 132 4.66 -19.72 -38.30
N ASN A 133 4.35 -20.60 -39.26
CA ASN A 133 4.48 -20.23 -40.68
C ASN A 133 3.49 -19.11 -41.01
N LEU A 134 4.02 -17.97 -41.45
CA LEU A 134 3.26 -16.76 -41.80
C LEU A 134 2.67 -16.80 -43.21
N GLY A 135 2.68 -17.96 -43.88
CA GLY A 135 2.48 -18.09 -45.32
C GLY A 135 1.08 -17.79 -45.86
N SER A 136 0.01 -17.89 -45.08
CA SER A 136 -1.34 -17.96 -45.70
C SER A 136 -2.36 -16.92 -45.25
N THR A 137 -2.15 -16.24 -44.13
CA THR A 137 -3.10 -15.28 -43.56
C THR A 137 -2.38 -14.14 -42.84
N ASP A 138 -3.04 -12.99 -42.74
CA ASP A 138 -2.58 -11.92 -41.86
C ASP A 138 -2.53 -12.39 -40.40
N ARG A 139 -1.43 -12.15 -39.74
CA ARG A 139 -1.20 -12.63 -38.38
C ARG A 139 -0.51 -11.58 -37.51
N GLN A 140 -0.76 -11.68 -36.26
CA GLN A 140 0.00 -10.95 -35.24
C GLN A 140 0.57 -11.94 -34.22
N GLY A 141 1.70 -11.57 -33.64
CA GLY A 141 2.29 -12.28 -32.52
C GLY A 141 2.92 -11.30 -31.55
N TYR A 142 2.99 -11.65 -30.29
CA TYR A 142 3.61 -10.82 -29.28
C TYR A 142 4.10 -11.64 -28.10
N VAL A 143 5.01 -11.05 -27.37
CA VAL A 143 5.36 -11.44 -25.99
C VAL A 143 4.90 -10.33 -25.06
N GLN A 144 4.16 -10.68 -24.03
CA GLN A 144 3.70 -9.79 -22.97
C GLN A 144 4.63 -9.88 -21.78
N PHE A 145 5.11 -8.75 -21.37
CA PHE A 145 5.96 -8.59 -20.20
C PHE A 145 5.25 -7.76 -19.13
N ARG A 146 5.51 -8.10 -17.88
CA ARG A 146 5.16 -7.29 -16.72
C ARG A 146 6.43 -6.95 -15.98
N ILE A 147 6.73 -5.67 -15.81
CA ILE A 147 7.77 -5.19 -14.94
C ILE A 147 7.16 -4.69 -13.65
N THR A 148 7.69 -5.16 -12.52
CA THR A 148 7.32 -4.68 -11.18
C THR A 148 8.57 -4.11 -10.51
N PHE A 149 8.44 -2.92 -9.94
CA PHE A 149 9.52 -2.18 -9.31
C PHE A 149 9.53 -2.40 -7.80
N TYR A 150 10.73 -2.58 -7.25
CA TYR A 150 10.97 -2.86 -5.84
C TYR A 150 11.99 -1.90 -5.26
N LYS A 151 11.81 -1.54 -3.99
CA LYS A 151 12.80 -0.76 -3.24
C LYS A 151 14.02 -1.64 -2.97
N ASN A 152 15.22 -1.15 -3.27
CA ASN A 152 16.45 -1.81 -2.84
C ASN A 152 16.65 -1.51 -1.34
N ILE A 153 16.38 -2.49 -0.48
CA ILE A 153 16.43 -2.33 0.98
C ILE A 153 17.83 -2.62 1.51
N LEU A 154 18.55 -3.50 0.82
CA LEU A 154 19.86 -4.00 1.25
C LEU A 154 21.00 -3.39 0.42
N ALA A 155 20.91 -2.09 0.11
CA ALA A 155 21.96 -1.39 -0.61
C ALA A 155 23.31 -1.60 0.09
N GLY A 156 24.27 -2.17 -0.64
CA GLY A 156 25.61 -2.46 -0.12
C GLY A 156 25.79 -3.83 0.55
N VAL A 157 24.77 -4.69 0.58
CA VAL A 157 24.89 -6.05 1.12
C VAL A 157 25.45 -7.02 0.08
N ALA A 158 26.21 -8.02 0.53
CA ALA A 158 26.94 -8.98 -0.32
C ALA A 158 26.05 -9.80 -1.26
N ASN A 159 24.77 -9.95 -0.98
CA ASN A 159 23.83 -10.69 -1.82
C ASN A 159 22.73 -9.80 -2.42
N LYS A 160 23.02 -9.17 -3.57
CA LYS A 160 22.08 -8.34 -4.32
C LYS A 160 20.82 -9.08 -4.79
N TRP A 161 20.85 -10.42 -4.84
CA TRP A 161 19.74 -11.27 -5.28
C TRP A 161 18.88 -11.76 -4.12
N ASP A 162 19.15 -11.32 -2.90
CA ASP A 162 18.35 -11.69 -1.73
C ASP A 162 16.87 -11.36 -1.92
N ALA A 163 16.01 -12.25 -1.44
CA ALA A 163 14.55 -12.10 -1.58
C ALA A 163 14.03 -10.80 -0.93
N GLN A 164 14.69 -10.31 0.11
CA GLN A 164 14.31 -9.06 0.79
C GLN A 164 14.41 -7.84 -0.14
N ASN A 165 15.38 -7.82 -1.08
CA ASN A 165 15.51 -6.76 -2.08
C ASN A 165 14.36 -6.73 -3.12
N TYR A 166 13.47 -7.71 -3.08
CA TYR A 166 12.32 -7.86 -3.98
C TYR A 166 11.02 -8.09 -3.21
N SER A 167 10.96 -7.67 -1.95
CA SER A 167 9.81 -7.86 -1.06
C SER A 167 8.91 -6.64 -0.95
N GLN A 168 9.43 -5.42 -1.15
CA GLN A 168 8.67 -4.17 -1.05
C GLN A 168 8.59 -3.50 -2.41
N THR A 169 7.38 -3.43 -2.96
CA THR A 169 7.15 -2.67 -4.19
C THR A 169 7.33 -1.16 -3.94
N ILE A 170 7.82 -0.46 -4.96
CA ILE A 170 7.93 1.00 -4.94
C ILE A 170 7.10 1.59 -6.07
N GLN A 171 6.44 2.71 -5.80
CA GLN A 171 5.70 3.45 -6.81
C GLN A 171 6.61 4.50 -7.46
N LEU A 172 6.54 4.62 -8.78
CA LEU A 172 7.26 5.59 -9.58
C LEU A 172 6.24 6.55 -10.23
N SER A 173 6.40 7.85 -10.02
CA SER A 173 5.52 8.88 -10.59
C SER A 173 6.11 9.49 -11.85
N GLY A 174 5.23 9.75 -12.83
CA GLY A 174 5.65 10.34 -14.10
C GLY A 174 6.55 9.44 -14.93
N LEU A 175 6.49 8.12 -14.68
CA LEU A 175 7.30 7.13 -15.36
C LEU A 175 7.12 7.23 -16.88
N ASN A 176 8.22 7.31 -17.59
CA ASN A 176 8.25 7.16 -19.04
C ASN A 176 8.78 5.76 -19.37
N TYR A 177 7.99 5.01 -20.11
CA TYR A 177 8.42 3.80 -20.81
C TYR A 177 8.72 4.19 -22.26
N VAL A 178 9.87 3.82 -22.75
CA VAL A 178 10.30 4.13 -24.11
C VAL A 178 10.58 2.87 -24.86
N HIS A 179 9.98 2.75 -26.00
CA HIS A 179 10.20 1.67 -26.94
C HIS A 179 10.96 2.23 -28.14
N TYR A 180 12.12 1.65 -28.38
CA TYR A 180 12.99 1.96 -29.50
C TYR A 180 12.76 0.95 -30.61
N ASP A 181 13.12 1.35 -31.87
CA ASP A 181 13.21 0.47 -33.00
C ASP A 181 11.90 -0.24 -33.34
N ILE A 182 10.80 0.54 -33.37
CA ILE A 182 9.49 0.05 -33.84
C ILE A 182 9.44 0.24 -35.35
N ASP A 183 10.06 -0.64 -36.08
CA ASP A 183 10.15 -0.52 -37.54
C ASP A 183 9.41 -1.65 -38.31
N GLY A 184 9.87 -2.05 -39.46
CA GLY A 184 9.29 -3.13 -40.23
C GLY A 184 10.06 -3.48 -41.47
N THR A 185 9.59 -4.45 -42.22
CA THR A 185 10.17 -4.94 -43.43
C THR A 185 9.08 -5.18 -44.48
N SER A 186 9.33 -4.82 -45.75
CA SER A 186 8.44 -5.11 -46.85
C SER A 186 9.15 -5.91 -47.92
N GLY A 187 8.57 -7.05 -48.26
CA GLY A 187 8.93 -7.84 -49.42
C GLY A 187 7.87 -7.75 -50.52
N ALA A 188 8.10 -8.35 -51.66
CA ALA A 188 7.14 -8.37 -52.79
C ALA A 188 5.82 -9.07 -52.41
N SER A 189 5.83 -9.99 -51.48
CA SER A 189 4.68 -10.83 -51.12
C SER A 189 4.18 -10.59 -49.69
N TYR A 190 4.84 -9.76 -48.88
CA TYR A 190 4.47 -9.57 -47.47
C TYR A 190 4.89 -8.20 -46.93
N GLN A 191 4.28 -7.82 -45.81
CA GLN A 191 4.71 -6.72 -44.97
C GLN A 191 4.76 -7.23 -43.52
N LEU A 192 5.86 -6.98 -42.85
CA LEU A 192 6.05 -7.23 -41.43
C LEU A 192 6.30 -5.88 -40.74
N ARG A 193 5.60 -5.63 -39.66
CA ARG A 193 5.76 -4.42 -38.86
C ARG A 193 5.91 -4.78 -37.40
N GLU A 194 6.82 -4.16 -36.72
CA GLU A 194 6.95 -4.30 -35.29
C GLU A 194 5.88 -3.53 -34.55
N THR A 195 5.52 -4.02 -33.39
CA THR A 195 4.51 -3.41 -32.53
C THR A 195 5.04 -3.25 -31.11
N GLY A 196 4.77 -2.10 -30.52
CA GLY A 196 5.03 -1.81 -29.11
C GLY A 196 3.80 -1.18 -28.48
N VAL A 197 3.20 -1.86 -27.49
CA VAL A 197 2.00 -1.36 -26.83
C VAL A 197 2.12 -1.51 -25.32
N VAL A 198 1.45 -0.63 -24.58
CA VAL A 198 1.31 -0.68 -23.13
C VAL A 198 -0.15 -0.87 -22.74
N GLN A 199 -0.40 -1.56 -21.65
CA GLN A 199 -1.74 -1.70 -21.09
C GLN A 199 -2.17 -0.41 -20.42
N GLU A 200 -3.41 0.03 -20.69
CA GLU A 200 -4.03 1.11 -19.92
C GLU A 200 -4.36 0.62 -18.52
N VAL A 201 -3.91 1.36 -17.52
CA VAL A 201 -4.21 1.08 -16.11
C VAL A 201 -5.22 2.11 -15.61
N THR A 202 -6.17 1.70 -14.82
CA THR A 202 -7.16 2.60 -14.22
C THR A 202 -6.47 3.79 -13.53
N ASN A 203 -6.85 5.00 -13.90
CA ASN A 203 -6.32 6.29 -13.44
C ASN A 203 -4.88 6.64 -13.89
N SER A 204 -4.28 5.90 -14.82
CA SER A 204 -2.93 6.17 -15.30
C SER A 204 -2.79 5.90 -16.80
N ASN A 205 -3.74 6.41 -17.61
CA ASN A 205 -3.61 6.31 -19.05
C ASN A 205 -2.36 7.06 -19.52
N PRO A 206 -1.43 6.43 -20.24
CA PRO A 206 -0.22 7.07 -20.65
C PRO A 206 -0.49 8.14 -21.71
N ALA A 207 0.13 9.29 -21.54
CA ALA A 207 0.31 10.24 -22.64
C ALA A 207 1.39 9.69 -23.57
N ILE A 208 1.12 9.68 -24.86
CA ILE A 208 2.02 9.11 -25.85
C ILE A 208 2.71 10.24 -26.60
N THR A 209 4.03 10.17 -26.72
CA THR A 209 4.85 11.13 -27.44
C THR A 209 5.67 10.42 -28.51
N VAL A 210 5.62 10.92 -29.70
CA VAL A 210 6.45 10.52 -30.84
C VAL A 210 7.05 11.75 -31.49
N ASN A 211 8.11 11.58 -32.27
CA ASN A 211 8.71 12.65 -33.06
C ASN A 211 7.70 13.22 -34.07
N ALA A 212 7.80 14.50 -34.38
CA ALA A 212 6.95 15.14 -35.37
C ALA A 212 7.02 14.46 -36.75
N ASN A 213 8.19 13.92 -37.12
CA ASN A 213 8.43 13.17 -38.35
C ASN A 213 8.29 11.66 -38.17
N SER A 214 7.65 11.20 -37.07
CA SER A 214 7.52 9.79 -36.77
C SER A 214 6.88 8.99 -37.89
N GLU A 215 7.46 7.85 -38.22
CA GLU A 215 6.96 6.84 -39.13
C GLU A 215 5.98 5.87 -38.48
N LEU A 216 5.79 5.99 -37.18
CA LEU A 216 4.91 5.13 -36.40
C LEU A 216 3.43 5.40 -36.65
N ASN A 217 2.65 4.34 -36.68
CA ASN A 217 1.21 4.38 -36.82
C ASN A 217 0.58 4.00 -35.46
N ALA A 218 -0.43 4.75 -35.02
CA ALA A 218 -1.11 4.41 -33.79
C ALA A 218 -1.74 3.02 -33.88
N TYR A 219 -1.55 2.22 -32.83
CA TYR A 219 -2.04 0.86 -32.73
C TYR A 219 -2.66 0.63 -31.35
N ASN A 220 -3.99 0.69 -31.32
CA ASN A 220 -4.77 0.49 -30.11
C ASN A 220 -5.72 -0.70 -30.32
N TYR A 221 -5.89 -1.53 -29.29
CA TYR A 221 -6.88 -2.60 -29.38
C TYR A 221 -7.45 -3.01 -28.01
N THR A 222 -8.60 -3.69 -28.02
CA THR A 222 -9.37 -4.11 -26.84
C THR A 222 -9.78 -5.58 -26.96
N GLY A 223 -8.95 -6.43 -27.57
CA GLY A 223 -9.37 -7.79 -27.99
C GLY A 223 -9.39 -8.86 -26.89
N ASP A 224 -8.82 -8.61 -25.72
CA ASP A 224 -8.66 -9.58 -24.63
C ASP A 224 -9.25 -9.11 -23.28
N GLY A 225 -10.18 -8.15 -23.34
CA GLY A 225 -10.76 -7.54 -22.13
C GLY A 225 -9.90 -6.43 -21.51
N SER A 226 -8.73 -6.14 -22.08
CA SER A 226 -7.85 -5.06 -21.67
C SER A 226 -7.75 -4.02 -22.77
N ASN A 227 -7.53 -2.77 -22.38
CA ASN A 227 -7.24 -1.69 -23.31
C ASN A 227 -5.74 -1.57 -23.51
N TRP A 228 -5.31 -1.53 -24.75
CA TRP A 228 -3.91 -1.43 -25.14
C TRP A 228 -3.70 -0.20 -26.02
N ARG A 229 -2.66 0.55 -25.71
CA ARG A 229 -2.24 1.71 -26.50
C ARG A 229 -0.81 1.56 -26.96
N GLY A 230 -0.53 1.92 -28.20
CA GLY A 230 0.81 1.90 -28.72
C GLY A 230 0.94 2.22 -30.19
N PHE A 231 1.99 1.66 -30.76
CA PHE A 231 2.38 1.92 -32.12
C PHE A 231 2.73 0.64 -32.86
N MET A 232 2.58 0.74 -34.15
CA MET A 232 3.05 -0.20 -35.17
C MET A 232 4.01 0.55 -36.08
N GLY A 233 5.13 -0.05 -36.38
CA GLY A 233 6.12 0.49 -37.28
C GLY A 233 5.59 0.66 -38.71
N SER A 234 6.31 1.44 -39.52
CA SER A 234 6.17 1.46 -40.97
C SER A 234 6.73 0.17 -41.57
N THR A 235 6.79 0.08 -42.87
CA THR A 235 7.50 -0.99 -43.60
C THR A 235 8.96 -0.65 -43.87
N CYS A 236 9.48 0.38 -43.28
CA CYS A 236 10.86 0.82 -43.43
C CYS A 236 11.74 -0.03 -42.50
N ASN A 237 12.68 -0.74 -43.05
CA ASN A 237 13.71 -1.39 -42.29
C ASN A 237 14.73 -0.32 -41.84
N ARG A 238 14.80 -0.07 -40.53
CA ARG A 238 15.72 0.88 -39.89
C ARG A 238 16.79 0.17 -39.07
N ASP A 239 17.08 -1.09 -39.41
CA ASP A 239 18.04 -1.97 -38.68
C ASP A 239 19.36 -1.28 -38.31
N ASN A 240 19.66 -0.15 -38.88
CA ASN A 240 20.92 0.55 -38.66
C ASN A 240 20.88 1.57 -37.52
N THR A 241 19.71 1.80 -36.89
CA THR A 241 19.62 2.95 -35.96
C THR A 241 18.49 2.79 -34.94
N SER A 242 18.68 1.89 -33.99
CA SER A 242 17.79 1.72 -32.83
C SER A 242 17.46 3.02 -32.07
N LYS A 243 18.15 4.12 -32.41
CA LYS A 243 17.93 5.46 -31.82
C LYS A 243 17.42 6.49 -32.83
N CYS A 244 16.88 6.07 -33.96
CA CYS A 244 16.15 6.97 -34.84
C CYS A 244 14.89 7.49 -34.15
N ALA A 245 14.76 8.80 -34.03
CA ALA A 245 13.59 9.43 -33.40
C ALA A 245 12.27 9.09 -34.13
N GLU A 246 12.33 8.75 -35.40
CA GLU A 246 11.19 8.42 -36.25
C GLU A 246 10.53 7.10 -35.87
N VAL A 247 11.28 6.16 -35.26
CA VAL A 247 10.86 4.82 -34.87
C VAL A 247 10.86 4.61 -33.34
N VAL A 248 10.81 5.69 -32.60
CA VAL A 248 10.77 5.69 -31.12
C VAL A 248 9.44 6.21 -30.60
N ALA A 249 8.86 5.51 -29.62
CA ALA A 249 7.67 5.94 -28.91
C ALA A 249 7.92 6.03 -27.42
N ALA A 250 7.50 7.12 -26.80
CA ALA A 250 7.54 7.31 -25.35
C ALA A 250 6.12 7.34 -24.77
N PHE A 251 5.92 6.59 -23.70
CA PHE A 251 4.67 6.46 -22.99
C PHE A 251 4.84 7.02 -21.58
N LYS A 252 4.30 8.22 -21.33
CA LYS A 252 4.36 8.88 -20.03
C LYS A 252 3.11 8.54 -19.22
N PHE A 253 3.30 7.86 -18.11
CA PHE A 253 2.23 7.57 -17.15
C PHE A 253 2.05 8.75 -16.18
N ASN A 254 0.82 9.24 -16.05
CA ASN A 254 0.51 10.42 -15.22
C ASN A 254 0.31 10.08 -13.73
N GLY A 255 0.15 8.82 -13.39
CA GLY A 255 -0.02 8.32 -12.02
C GLY A 255 1.25 7.73 -11.45
N ALA A 256 1.18 7.33 -10.17
CA ALA A 256 2.22 6.57 -9.52
C ALA A 256 1.96 5.08 -9.75
N LEU A 257 2.93 4.37 -10.31
CA LEU A 257 2.83 2.96 -10.68
C LEU A 257 3.97 2.16 -10.08
N SER A 258 3.66 0.99 -9.54
CA SER A 258 4.67 -0.02 -9.17
C SER A 258 4.84 -1.09 -10.25
N THR A 259 3.94 -1.13 -11.23
CA THR A 259 3.92 -2.17 -12.26
C THR A 259 3.50 -1.59 -13.60
N VAL A 260 4.17 -2.00 -14.67
CA VAL A 260 3.80 -1.70 -16.05
C VAL A 260 3.69 -3.00 -16.83
N ILE A 261 2.64 -3.14 -17.64
CA ILE A 261 2.44 -4.28 -18.53
C ILE A 261 2.54 -3.76 -19.97
N PHE A 262 3.38 -4.41 -20.76
CA PHE A 262 3.64 -4.03 -22.13
C PHE A 262 3.80 -5.26 -23.03
N ARG A 263 3.59 -5.07 -24.31
CA ARG A 263 3.78 -6.10 -25.34
C ARG A 263 4.76 -5.59 -26.39
N MET A 264 5.60 -6.48 -26.82
CA MET A 264 6.47 -6.34 -27.98
C MET A 264 6.15 -7.46 -28.96
N GLY A 265 6.10 -7.14 -30.22
CA GLY A 265 5.72 -8.17 -31.19
C GLY A 265 5.60 -7.66 -32.60
N TYR A 266 4.84 -8.34 -33.42
CA TYR A 266 4.73 -8.04 -34.84
C TYR A 266 3.29 -8.10 -35.34
N ASN A 267 3.07 -7.40 -36.46
CA ASN A 267 1.91 -7.54 -37.32
C ASN A 267 2.39 -7.91 -38.73
N TYR A 268 1.88 -9.00 -39.25
CA TYR A 268 2.21 -9.52 -40.56
C TYR A 268 1.00 -9.40 -41.49
N ALA A 269 1.21 -8.84 -42.66
CA ALA A 269 0.23 -8.80 -43.73
C ALA A 269 0.80 -9.44 -44.98
N ARG A 270 0.04 -10.37 -45.55
CA ARG A 270 0.37 -10.99 -46.85
C ARG A 270 -0.15 -10.12 -47.99
N LEU A 271 0.70 -9.84 -48.97
CA LEU A 271 0.35 -9.07 -50.16
C LEU A 271 0.04 -10.00 -51.34
N SER A 272 0.85 -11.03 -51.57
CA SER A 272 0.70 -11.97 -52.69
C SER A 272 1.49 -13.27 -52.45
N GLY A 273 1.26 -14.29 -53.27
CA GLY A 273 2.06 -15.53 -53.26
C GLY A 273 2.00 -16.34 -51.97
N THR A 274 3.09 -17.05 -51.61
CA THR A 274 3.19 -17.95 -50.45
C THR A 274 3.49 -17.20 -49.15
N GLY A 275 3.84 -15.92 -49.19
CA GLY A 275 4.22 -15.13 -48.02
C GLY A 275 5.59 -15.47 -47.45
N LEU A 276 5.88 -15.03 -46.25
CA LEU A 276 7.08 -15.35 -45.49
C LEU A 276 6.84 -16.64 -44.66
N GLY A 277 7.77 -17.57 -44.69
CA GLY A 277 7.67 -18.83 -43.92
C GLY A 277 7.65 -18.59 -42.43
N SER A 278 8.77 -18.25 -41.86
CA SER A 278 8.92 -17.82 -40.46
C SER A 278 9.69 -16.49 -40.45
N SER A 279 9.37 -15.60 -39.52
CA SER A 279 10.17 -14.41 -39.32
C SER A 279 11.46 -14.78 -38.57
N PRO A 280 12.62 -14.30 -39.00
CA PRO A 280 13.81 -14.34 -38.16
C PRO A 280 13.56 -13.58 -36.89
N GLY A 281 14.35 -13.90 -35.86
CA GLY A 281 14.30 -13.16 -34.59
C GLY A 281 14.55 -11.68 -34.82
N ARG A 282 13.70 -10.84 -34.21
CA ARG A 282 13.84 -9.38 -34.22
C ARG A 282 14.21 -8.93 -32.82
N LEU A 283 15.15 -8.02 -32.77
CA LEU A 283 15.59 -7.40 -31.52
C LEU A 283 14.70 -6.21 -31.22
N TYR A 284 14.11 -6.21 -30.05
CA TYR A 284 13.34 -5.10 -29.51
C TYR A 284 14.16 -4.42 -28.42
N ALA A 285 13.97 -3.13 -28.23
CA ALA A 285 14.67 -2.41 -27.18
C ALA A 285 13.74 -1.46 -26.44
N SER A 286 13.84 -1.45 -25.11
CA SER A 286 13.08 -0.52 -24.30
C SER A 286 13.85 -0.07 -23.05
N THR A 287 13.41 1.06 -22.52
CA THR A 287 13.93 1.60 -21.25
C THR A 287 12.83 2.30 -20.46
N PHE A 288 13.12 2.55 -19.20
CA PHE A 288 12.28 3.35 -18.31
C PHE A 288 13.07 4.55 -17.83
N GLY A 289 12.46 5.69 -17.70
CA GLY A 289 13.18 6.89 -17.29
C GLY A 289 12.28 8.03 -16.85
N CYS A 290 12.89 9.16 -16.49
CA CYS A 290 12.25 10.43 -16.18
C CYS A 290 11.20 10.34 -15.08
N PHE A 291 11.26 9.36 -14.20
CA PHE A 291 10.34 9.24 -13.08
C PHE A 291 10.88 9.98 -11.86
N SER A 292 9.99 10.40 -11.02
CA SER A 292 10.28 10.78 -9.63
C SER A 292 9.76 9.69 -8.70
N PHE A 293 10.41 9.51 -7.58
CA PHE A 293 9.73 8.84 -6.48
C PHE A 293 8.61 9.80 -6.07
N PRO A 294 7.35 9.39 -6.03
CA PRO A 294 6.36 10.21 -5.35
C PRO A 294 6.97 10.47 -3.98
N SER A 295 7.07 11.73 -3.57
CA SER A 295 7.12 12.03 -2.14
C SER A 295 6.14 11.07 -1.52
N PRO A 296 6.55 10.17 -0.62
CA PRO A 296 5.65 9.14 -0.17
C PRO A 296 4.36 9.87 0.14
N ILE A 297 3.29 9.61 -0.63
CA ILE A 297 1.96 9.84 -0.11
C ILE A 297 1.96 8.79 0.98
N LEU A 298 2.43 9.24 2.13
CA LEU A 298 2.31 8.52 3.36
C LEU A 298 0.80 8.35 3.48
N LEU A 299 0.29 7.23 3.03
CA LEU A 299 -0.98 6.76 3.52
C LEU A 299 -0.66 6.46 4.98
N PRO A 300 -1.00 7.40 5.89
CA PRO A 300 -0.66 7.22 7.28
C PRO A 300 -1.34 5.94 7.70
N VAL A 301 -0.66 5.16 8.54
CA VAL A 301 -1.25 3.97 9.15
C VAL A 301 -2.70 4.27 9.51
N LYS A 302 -3.62 3.47 9.01
CA LYS A 302 -5.04 3.64 9.28
C LYS A 302 -5.37 2.92 10.56
N LEU A 303 -5.49 3.69 11.64
CA LEU A 303 -5.97 3.18 12.93
C LEU A 303 -7.48 2.92 12.81
N LEU A 304 -7.89 1.67 13.02
CA LEU A 304 -9.29 1.24 12.97
C LEU A 304 -9.95 1.31 14.33
N SER A 305 -9.23 0.94 15.38
CA SER A 305 -9.70 0.99 16.75
C SER A 305 -8.55 1.24 17.71
N PHE A 306 -8.83 1.91 18.82
CA PHE A 306 -7.93 2.03 19.97
C PHE A 306 -8.77 2.00 21.22
N SER A 307 -8.49 1.06 22.12
CA SER A 307 -9.23 0.83 23.37
C SER A 307 -8.28 0.37 24.48
N GLY A 308 -8.78 0.34 25.70
CA GLY A 308 -8.03 -0.18 26.81
C GLY A 308 -8.91 -0.51 28.01
N SER A 309 -8.40 -1.32 28.90
CA SER A 309 -9.05 -1.67 30.17
C SER A 309 -8.01 -1.77 31.28
N TYR A 310 -8.45 -1.52 32.52
CA TYR A 310 -7.63 -1.73 33.70
C TYR A 310 -7.95 -3.07 34.31
N SER A 311 -6.95 -3.92 34.53
CA SER A 311 -7.09 -5.22 35.16
C SER A 311 -5.75 -5.64 35.80
N ASN A 312 -5.80 -6.32 36.94
CA ASN A 312 -4.62 -6.87 37.60
C ASN A 312 -3.47 -5.86 37.81
N ASN A 313 -3.79 -4.66 38.28
CA ASN A 313 -2.85 -3.55 38.49
C ASN A 313 -2.11 -3.03 37.24
N ALA A 314 -2.60 -3.34 36.07
CA ALA A 314 -2.05 -2.89 34.82
C ALA A 314 -3.15 -2.36 33.89
N THR A 315 -2.79 -1.46 33.01
CA THR A 315 -3.64 -1.07 31.86
C THR A 315 -3.27 -1.93 30.67
N VAL A 316 -4.22 -2.66 30.11
CA VAL A 316 -4.06 -3.37 28.84
C VAL A 316 -4.69 -2.52 27.75
N LEU A 317 -3.87 -2.09 26.81
CA LEU A 317 -4.26 -1.34 25.62
C LEU A 317 -4.33 -2.29 24.44
N SER A 318 -5.29 -2.08 23.53
CA SER A 318 -5.45 -2.85 22.30
C SER A 318 -5.80 -1.92 21.16
N TRP A 319 -5.22 -2.14 19.98
CA TRP A 319 -5.57 -1.40 18.78
C TRP A 319 -5.48 -2.28 17.54
N GLU A 320 -6.13 -1.81 16.50
CA GLU A 320 -6.21 -2.48 15.23
C GLU A 320 -5.93 -1.49 14.11
N THR A 321 -5.16 -1.92 13.13
CA THR A 321 -4.69 -1.08 12.04
C THR A 321 -4.76 -1.75 10.68
N GLU A 322 -4.75 -0.95 9.66
CA GLU A 322 -4.59 -1.33 8.24
C GLU A 322 -3.53 -0.45 7.58
N GLN A 323 -2.90 -0.95 6.51
CA GLN A 323 -2.00 -0.18 5.64
C GLN A 323 -0.77 0.41 6.37
N GLU A 324 -0.01 -0.44 7.03
CA GLU A 324 1.25 -0.05 7.70
C GLU A 324 2.43 0.07 6.70
N LEU A 325 2.20 0.72 5.57
CA LEU A 325 3.25 0.98 4.58
C LEU A 325 4.16 2.12 5.07
N ASN A 326 5.46 1.90 5.04
CA ASN A 326 6.48 2.87 5.49
C ASN A 326 6.35 3.28 6.97
N PHE A 327 5.77 2.43 7.78
CA PHE A 327 5.55 2.63 9.19
C PHE A 327 6.73 2.10 10.01
N ASP A 328 7.23 2.89 10.99
CA ASP A 328 8.37 2.49 11.82
C ASP A 328 7.90 1.86 13.14
N HIS A 329 7.05 2.56 13.92
CA HIS A 329 6.59 2.02 15.20
C HIS A 329 5.45 2.82 15.83
N TYR A 330 4.84 2.22 16.87
CA TYR A 330 3.92 2.86 17.79
C TYR A 330 4.68 3.27 19.06
N GLU A 331 4.49 4.51 19.50
CA GLU A 331 4.77 4.94 20.87
C GLU A 331 3.44 5.03 21.63
N VAL A 332 3.38 4.37 22.77
CA VAL A 332 2.28 4.53 23.74
C VAL A 332 2.63 5.70 24.61
N GLU A 333 1.77 6.67 24.70
CA GLU A 333 1.92 7.83 25.57
C GLU A 333 0.82 7.83 26.64
N ARG A 334 1.18 8.17 27.88
CA ARG A 334 0.30 8.23 29.03
C ARG A 334 0.33 9.62 29.67
N GLY A 335 -0.83 10.11 30.07
CA GLY A 335 -1.02 11.34 30.84
C GLY A 335 -1.95 11.17 32.04
N THR A 336 -1.96 12.17 32.93
CA THR A 336 -2.85 12.24 34.11
C THR A 336 -3.91 13.32 33.99
N ASN A 337 -3.80 14.23 33.03
CA ASN A 337 -4.69 15.37 32.86
C ASN A 337 -5.27 15.53 31.44
N GLY A 338 -4.97 14.60 30.52
CA GLY A 338 -5.47 14.65 29.15
C GLY A 338 -4.78 15.64 28.20
N SER A 339 -3.84 16.46 28.70
CA SER A 339 -3.05 17.42 27.91
C SER A 339 -1.57 17.09 27.87
N ASP A 340 -1.01 16.67 29.01
CA ASP A 340 0.41 16.38 29.16
C ASP A 340 0.62 14.87 29.10
N PHE A 341 1.35 14.45 28.07
CA PHE A 341 1.62 13.04 27.81
C PHE A 341 3.11 12.74 27.91
N ALA A 342 3.44 11.64 28.55
CA ALA A 342 4.78 11.11 28.64
C ALA A 342 4.86 9.73 27.97
N TYR A 343 6.02 9.43 27.41
CA TYR A 343 6.31 8.12 26.82
C TYR A 343 6.11 6.99 27.85
N ALA A 344 5.34 5.97 27.47
CA ALA A 344 5.08 4.79 28.28
C ALA A 344 5.69 3.51 27.67
N GLY A 345 5.79 3.42 26.34
CA GLY A 345 6.39 2.26 25.69
C GLY A 345 6.35 2.30 24.17
N ARG A 346 7.05 1.37 23.53
CA ARG A 346 7.16 1.21 22.07
C ARG A 346 6.67 -0.16 21.66
N VAL A 347 5.99 -0.22 20.51
CA VAL A 347 5.55 -1.46 19.85
C VAL A 347 5.95 -1.42 18.39
N ALA A 348 6.67 -2.44 17.93
CA ALA A 348 7.12 -2.55 16.54
C ALA A 348 5.96 -3.01 15.64
N PRO A 349 5.99 -2.68 14.33
CA PRO A 349 5.02 -3.16 13.36
C PRO A 349 5.14 -4.67 13.16
N GLN A 350 4.03 -5.29 12.79
CA GLN A 350 4.01 -6.69 12.36
C GLN A 350 4.21 -6.77 10.84
N SER A 351 4.78 -7.87 10.34
CA SER A 351 4.96 -8.10 8.91
C SER A 351 3.66 -8.42 8.18
N GLY A 352 3.58 -8.08 6.88
CA GLY A 352 2.43 -8.37 5.99
C GLY A 352 1.49 -7.20 5.76
N ASP A 353 0.61 -7.31 4.75
CA ASP A 353 -0.27 -6.22 4.27
C ASP A 353 -1.71 -6.29 4.80
N SER A 354 -2.02 -7.26 5.65
CA SER A 354 -3.36 -7.48 6.20
C SER A 354 -3.62 -6.61 7.42
N ARG A 355 -4.89 -6.58 7.83
CA ARG A 355 -5.34 -6.02 9.11
C ARG A 355 -4.56 -6.61 10.27
N LYS A 356 -4.07 -5.78 11.20
CA LYS A 356 -3.19 -6.16 12.28
C LYS A 356 -3.74 -5.77 13.64
N GLN A 357 -3.51 -6.62 14.62
CA GLN A 357 -3.94 -6.40 16.00
C GLN A 357 -2.74 -6.33 16.91
N TYR A 358 -2.76 -5.36 17.80
CA TYR A 358 -1.70 -5.07 18.76
C TYR A 358 -2.24 -5.01 20.17
N SER A 359 -1.38 -5.31 21.12
CA SER A 359 -1.63 -5.14 22.53
C SER A 359 -0.38 -4.63 23.25
N TYR A 360 -0.58 -3.78 24.24
CA TYR A 360 0.47 -3.28 25.12
C TYR A 360 -0.02 -3.25 26.55
N THR A 361 0.79 -3.76 27.48
CA THR A 361 0.48 -3.75 28.92
C THR A 361 1.34 -2.72 29.63
N ASP A 362 0.69 -1.71 30.21
CA ASP A 362 1.33 -0.67 30.99
C ASP A 362 1.14 -0.93 32.48
N ASN A 363 2.23 -1.20 33.20
CA ASN A 363 2.27 -1.44 34.62
C ASN A 363 2.36 -0.10 35.38
N ILE A 364 1.21 0.51 35.67
CA ILE A 364 1.12 1.88 36.21
C ILE A 364 1.29 1.98 37.73
N GLY A 365 1.56 0.89 38.39
CA GLY A 365 1.71 0.88 39.86
C GLY A 365 0.45 1.32 40.62
N THR A 366 0.62 1.86 41.82
CA THR A 366 -0.50 2.20 42.72
C THR A 366 -0.93 3.67 42.70
N SER A 367 -0.27 4.53 41.95
CA SER A 367 -0.51 5.98 41.94
C SER A 367 -1.51 6.37 40.84
N GLY A 368 -2.58 7.10 41.21
CA GLY A 368 -3.57 7.65 40.29
C GLY A 368 -4.78 6.75 40.01
N ASN A 369 -5.94 7.39 39.76
CA ASN A 369 -7.21 6.71 39.49
C ASN A 369 -7.72 6.91 38.09
N ILE A 370 -7.17 7.89 37.34
CA ILE A 370 -7.57 8.22 35.99
C ILE A 370 -6.30 8.38 35.17
N PHE A 371 -6.24 7.71 34.03
CA PHE A 371 -5.13 7.75 33.09
C PHE A 371 -5.66 8.03 31.70
N TYR A 372 -4.93 8.85 30.97
CA TYR A 372 -5.20 9.21 29.59
C TYR A 372 -4.14 8.55 28.73
N TYR A 373 -4.56 7.89 27.67
CA TYR A 373 -3.64 7.24 26.72
C TYR A 373 -3.91 7.72 25.31
N ARG A 374 -2.86 7.83 24.55
CA ARG A 374 -2.90 7.98 23.10
C ARG A 374 -1.77 7.18 22.46
N LEU A 375 -1.96 6.83 21.21
CA LEU A 375 -0.91 6.28 20.35
C LEU A 375 -0.28 7.40 19.55
N LYS A 376 1.03 7.43 19.51
CA LYS A 376 1.81 8.21 18.56
C LYS A 376 2.36 7.23 17.54
N MET A 377 1.89 7.34 16.30
CA MET A 377 2.24 6.49 15.16
C MET A 377 3.34 7.20 14.38
N ILE A 378 4.51 6.56 14.27
CA ILE A 378 5.70 7.17 13.67
C ILE A 378 6.04 6.43 12.39
N ASP A 379 6.14 7.19 11.30
CA ASP A 379 6.55 6.69 10.00
C ASP A 379 8.09 6.67 9.87
N ILE A 380 8.64 5.90 8.91
CA ILE A 380 10.09 5.78 8.69
C ILE A 380 10.76 7.14 8.43
N ASP A 381 10.02 8.12 7.90
CA ASP A 381 10.51 9.48 7.68
C ASP A 381 10.50 10.38 8.94
N GLY A 382 10.12 9.81 10.10
CA GLY A 382 10.06 10.50 11.38
C GLY A 382 8.80 11.35 11.61
N LYS A 383 7.88 11.43 10.65
CA LYS A 383 6.60 12.10 10.87
C LYS A 383 5.73 11.29 11.80
N ALA A 384 4.99 12.00 12.67
CA ALA A 384 4.13 11.39 13.65
C ALA A 384 2.67 11.79 13.49
N LYS A 385 1.77 10.83 13.69
CA LYS A 385 0.33 11.02 13.79
C LYS A 385 -0.16 10.49 15.12
N TYR A 386 -1.17 11.14 15.70
CA TYR A 386 -1.74 10.72 16.99
C TYR A 386 -3.13 10.11 16.82
N SER A 387 -3.44 9.14 17.68
CA SER A 387 -4.79 8.64 17.85
C SER A 387 -5.65 9.66 18.62
N ASN A 388 -6.96 9.38 18.72
CA ASN A 388 -7.78 9.95 19.77
C ASN A 388 -7.25 9.52 21.15
N VAL A 389 -7.54 10.36 22.18
CA VAL A 389 -7.23 10.07 23.57
C VAL A 389 -8.32 9.17 24.15
N ILE A 390 -7.93 8.10 24.82
CA ILE A 390 -8.84 7.26 25.63
C ILE A 390 -8.60 7.48 27.11
N VAL A 391 -9.64 7.33 27.90
CA VAL A 391 -9.59 7.51 29.37
C VAL A 391 -9.78 6.15 30.03
N ILE A 392 -8.81 5.77 30.80
CA ILE A 392 -8.86 4.54 31.61
C ILE A 392 -9.05 4.93 33.06
N ARG A 393 -10.11 4.43 33.64
CA ARG A 393 -10.39 4.60 35.07
C ARG A 393 -9.97 3.35 35.82
N ARG A 394 -9.28 3.54 36.86
CA ARG A 394 -9.00 2.49 37.83
C ARG A 394 -10.25 2.30 38.66
N ASP A 395 -11.17 1.49 38.19
CA ASP A 395 -12.35 1.04 38.93
C ASP A 395 -11.92 -0.01 39.97
N ALA A 396 -11.11 0.41 40.91
CA ALA A 396 -11.01 -0.32 42.16
C ALA A 396 -12.29 0.01 42.90
N LYS A 397 -13.29 -0.87 42.86
CA LYS A 397 -14.37 -0.82 43.80
C LYS A 397 -13.72 -0.85 45.17
N SER A 398 -13.75 0.28 45.86
CA SER A 398 -13.17 0.41 47.20
C SER A 398 -13.92 -0.47 48.21
N ILE A 399 -15.19 -0.77 47.88
CA ILE A 399 -16.08 -1.61 48.67
C ILE A 399 -16.70 -2.69 47.77
N ASN A 400 -16.36 -3.97 48.04
CA ASN A 400 -16.90 -5.11 47.29
C ASN A 400 -18.19 -5.69 47.86
N GLY A 401 -18.55 -5.31 49.10
CA GLY A 401 -19.77 -5.77 49.74
C GLY A 401 -20.00 -5.16 51.12
N ILE A 402 -21.27 -4.98 51.45
CA ILE A 402 -21.70 -4.63 52.78
C ILE A 402 -22.81 -5.56 53.25
N SER A 403 -22.80 -5.90 54.53
CA SER A 403 -23.91 -6.60 55.19
C SER A 403 -24.07 -6.08 56.61
N ILE A 404 -25.24 -6.23 57.17
CA ILE A 404 -25.57 -5.77 58.54
C ILE A 404 -26.12 -6.95 59.36
N SER A 405 -25.62 -7.07 60.57
CA SER A 405 -26.06 -8.10 61.50
C SER A 405 -26.08 -7.57 62.96
N PRO A 406 -27.12 -7.84 63.68
CA PRO A 406 -28.36 -8.50 63.28
C PRO A 406 -29.26 -7.60 62.43
N ASN A 407 -30.08 -8.23 61.60
CA ASN A 407 -31.15 -7.57 60.83
C ASN A 407 -32.36 -8.51 60.77
N PRO A 408 -33.48 -8.22 61.46
CA PRO A 408 -33.81 -6.99 62.22
C PRO A 408 -33.01 -6.79 63.51
N ILE A 409 -32.91 -5.52 63.96
CA ILE A 409 -32.43 -5.15 65.27
C ILE A 409 -33.65 -5.16 66.17
N ILE A 410 -33.58 -5.94 67.31
CA ILE A 410 -34.69 -6.10 68.23
C ILE A 410 -34.39 -5.38 69.55
N GLY A 411 -35.31 -4.58 70.03
CA GLY A 411 -35.19 -3.85 71.29
C GLY A 411 -34.10 -2.75 71.23
N SER A 412 -33.27 -2.71 72.29
CA SER A 412 -32.14 -1.77 72.38
C SER A 412 -30.84 -2.33 71.83
N GLY A 413 -30.92 -3.28 70.91
CA GLY A 413 -29.76 -3.96 70.33
C GLY A 413 -28.83 -3.05 69.56
N SER A 414 -27.61 -3.54 69.36
CA SER A 414 -26.61 -2.94 68.50
C SER A 414 -26.53 -3.66 67.13
N ALA A 415 -26.02 -3.00 66.15
CA ALA A 415 -25.76 -3.61 64.80
C ALA A 415 -24.33 -3.31 64.34
N ASN A 416 -23.77 -4.28 63.68
CA ASN A 416 -22.49 -4.14 63.01
C ASN A 416 -22.64 -4.18 61.50
N VAL A 417 -21.99 -3.24 60.84
CA VAL A 417 -21.84 -3.26 59.37
C VAL A 417 -20.55 -4.00 59.07
N ARG A 418 -20.66 -5.08 58.33
CA ARG A 418 -19.52 -5.80 57.77
C ARG A 418 -19.22 -5.26 56.37
N ILE A 419 -17.99 -4.81 56.15
CA ILE A 419 -17.54 -4.18 54.94
C ILE A 419 -16.39 -5.00 54.39
N SER A 420 -16.49 -5.41 53.12
CA SER A 420 -15.37 -5.94 52.36
C SER A 420 -14.72 -4.80 51.59
N SER A 421 -13.56 -4.32 52.04
CA SER A 421 -12.81 -3.23 51.45
C SER A 421 -11.59 -3.75 50.69
N THR A 422 -11.32 -3.19 49.49
CA THR A 422 -10.10 -3.48 48.73
C THR A 422 -8.92 -2.58 49.10
N ASN A 423 -9.20 -1.51 49.90
CA ASN A 423 -8.20 -0.52 50.23
C ASN A 423 -8.28 -0.15 51.74
N THR A 424 -7.13 0.13 52.32
CA THR A 424 -7.09 0.77 53.64
C THR A 424 -7.46 2.24 53.52
N GLY A 425 -8.41 2.73 54.34
CA GLY A 425 -8.82 4.13 54.26
C GLY A 425 -9.92 4.50 55.23
N LYS A 426 -10.42 5.72 55.09
CA LYS A 426 -11.59 6.20 55.81
C LYS A 426 -12.88 5.79 55.09
N VAL A 427 -13.90 5.46 55.87
CA VAL A 427 -15.27 5.24 55.37
C VAL A 427 -16.23 6.15 56.12
N ASP A 428 -17.19 6.73 55.39
CA ASP A 428 -18.33 7.45 55.92
C ASP A 428 -19.55 6.52 55.90
N LEU A 429 -20.14 6.30 57.07
CA LEU A 429 -21.36 5.53 57.25
C LEU A 429 -22.51 6.47 57.55
N ARG A 430 -23.62 6.37 56.79
CA ARG A 430 -24.85 7.12 57.00
C ARG A 430 -26.02 6.18 57.14
N VAL A 431 -26.90 6.51 58.07
CA VAL A 431 -28.20 5.83 58.20
C VAL A 431 -29.26 6.85 57.77
N ILE A 432 -30.10 6.42 56.85
CA ILE A 432 -31.08 7.27 56.14
C ILE A 432 -32.49 6.70 56.39
N ASP A 433 -33.44 7.54 56.72
CA ASP A 433 -34.84 7.15 56.89
C ASP A 433 -35.58 7.04 55.52
N LEU A 434 -36.82 6.65 55.53
CA LEU A 434 -37.62 6.50 54.33
C LEU A 434 -37.89 7.83 53.58
N ALA A 435 -37.76 8.96 54.27
CA ALA A 435 -37.88 10.29 53.68
C ALA A 435 -36.58 10.78 53.06
N GLY A 436 -35.49 9.99 53.10
CA GLY A 436 -34.19 10.37 52.56
C GLY A 436 -33.35 11.23 53.51
N LYS A 437 -33.80 11.45 54.77
CA LYS A 437 -33.06 12.24 55.76
C LYS A 437 -32.01 11.38 56.43
N VAL A 438 -30.77 11.90 56.49
CA VAL A 438 -29.69 11.29 57.27
C VAL A 438 -29.99 11.44 58.78
N VAL A 439 -30.20 10.31 59.45
CA VAL A 439 -30.54 10.26 60.87
C VAL A 439 -29.34 9.89 61.78
N LEU A 440 -28.34 9.21 61.23
CA LEU A 440 -27.05 8.98 61.86
C LEU A 440 -25.92 9.10 60.83
N GLN A 441 -24.77 9.60 61.28
CA GLN A 441 -23.54 9.65 60.46
C GLN A 441 -22.35 9.37 61.37
N GLN A 442 -21.43 8.53 60.90
CA GLN A 442 -20.16 8.30 61.60
C GLN A 442 -19.04 8.04 60.58
N GLN A 443 -17.80 8.35 60.97
CA GLN A 443 -16.60 7.99 60.23
C GLN A 443 -15.88 6.84 60.98
N SER A 444 -15.28 5.96 60.14
CA SER A 444 -14.44 4.87 60.64
C SER A 444 -13.26 4.66 59.71
N ARG A 445 -12.28 3.91 60.15
CA ARG A 445 -11.19 3.41 59.30
C ARG A 445 -11.40 1.94 59.03
N VAL A 446 -11.09 1.55 57.81
CA VAL A 446 -11.06 0.15 57.37
C VAL A 446 -9.68 -0.19 56.83
N SER A 447 -9.30 -1.46 56.98
CA SER A 447 -8.14 -2.07 56.33
C SER A 447 -8.60 -2.85 55.08
N GLU A 448 -7.69 -3.18 54.21
CA GLU A 448 -7.97 -4.17 53.17
C GLU A 448 -8.49 -5.47 53.74
N GLY A 449 -9.55 -6.05 53.13
CA GLY A 449 -10.22 -7.25 53.59
C GLY A 449 -11.55 -6.94 54.28
N ILE A 450 -11.94 -7.82 55.23
CA ILE A 450 -13.22 -7.77 55.92
C ILE A 450 -13.10 -6.98 57.19
N ASN A 451 -13.91 -5.92 57.33
CA ASN A 451 -13.99 -5.07 58.49
C ASN A 451 -15.37 -5.17 59.13
N SER A 452 -15.46 -4.99 60.45
CA SER A 452 -16.74 -4.91 61.18
C SER A 452 -16.79 -3.62 61.98
N ILE A 453 -17.78 -2.78 61.66
CA ILE A 453 -17.98 -1.46 62.27
C ILE A 453 -19.31 -1.44 63.02
N SER A 454 -19.28 -1.13 64.32
CA SER A 454 -20.51 -0.95 65.10
C SER A 454 -21.17 0.39 64.74
N ILE A 455 -22.48 0.37 64.53
CA ILE A 455 -23.25 1.61 64.26
C ILE A 455 -23.58 2.25 65.62
N ASN A 456 -22.94 3.38 65.89
CA ASN A 456 -23.16 4.11 67.15
C ASN A 456 -24.57 4.71 67.17
N ASN A 457 -25.18 4.64 68.39
CA ASN A 457 -26.51 5.23 68.69
C ASN A 457 -27.67 4.66 67.85
N ILE A 458 -27.53 3.53 67.20
CA ILE A 458 -28.61 2.93 66.39
C ILE A 458 -29.84 2.59 67.23
N ASN A 459 -29.61 2.30 68.51
CA ASN A 459 -30.65 2.03 69.52
C ASN A 459 -31.57 3.22 69.87
N ARG A 460 -31.20 4.45 69.46
CA ARG A 460 -32.01 5.66 69.61
C ARG A 460 -33.01 5.85 68.48
N LEU A 461 -32.87 5.14 67.36
CA LEU A 461 -33.81 5.25 66.24
C LEU A 461 -35.13 4.57 66.58
N GLN A 462 -36.20 5.06 66.01
CA GLN A 462 -37.54 4.48 66.15
C GLN A 462 -37.69 3.19 65.34
N SER A 463 -38.74 2.38 65.66
CA SER A 463 -39.06 1.24 64.83
C SER A 463 -39.33 1.69 63.40
N GLY A 464 -38.74 1.00 62.42
CA GLY A 464 -38.86 1.34 61.02
C GLY A 464 -37.77 0.72 60.16
N ILE A 465 -37.87 0.98 58.87
CA ILE A 465 -36.87 0.55 57.88
C ILE A 465 -35.95 1.74 57.55
N TYR A 466 -34.68 1.49 57.55
CA TYR A 466 -33.66 2.47 57.26
C TYR A 466 -32.73 1.92 56.20
N THR A 467 -32.09 2.84 55.44
CA THR A 467 -31.02 2.50 54.49
C THR A 467 -29.68 2.88 55.14
N VAL A 468 -28.78 1.93 55.23
CA VAL A 468 -27.39 2.18 55.61
C VAL A 468 -26.54 2.31 54.38
N GLN A 469 -25.86 3.44 54.23
CA GLN A 469 -24.92 3.73 53.15
C GLN A 469 -23.50 3.81 53.71
N VAL A 470 -22.55 3.22 52.98
CA VAL A 470 -21.14 3.31 53.28
C VAL A 470 -20.45 3.91 52.07
N PHE A 471 -19.67 4.97 52.29
CA PHE A 471 -18.89 5.66 51.26
C PHE A 471 -17.40 5.44 51.50
N GLN A 472 -16.66 5.15 50.44
CA GLN A 472 -15.19 5.13 50.45
C GLN A 472 -14.73 5.57 49.05
N ASN A 473 -13.87 6.61 49.01
CA ASN A 473 -13.28 7.12 47.72
C ASN A 473 -14.31 7.37 46.62
N ASP A 474 -15.36 8.15 46.90
CA ASP A 474 -16.44 8.47 45.95
C ASP A 474 -17.36 7.30 45.53
N GLU A 475 -17.15 6.13 46.07
CA GLU A 475 -18.08 4.99 45.93
C GLU A 475 -19.00 4.85 47.11
N ALA A 476 -20.24 4.44 46.82
CA ALA A 476 -21.25 4.18 47.81
C ALA A 476 -21.86 2.78 47.65
N MET A 477 -21.95 2.02 48.73
CA MET A 477 -22.80 0.85 48.81
C MET A 477 -23.89 1.05 49.84
N SER A 478 -25.06 0.45 49.62
CA SER A 478 -26.18 0.57 50.52
C SER A 478 -26.84 -0.78 50.81
N THR A 479 -27.38 -0.90 52.00
CA THR A 479 -28.21 -2.05 52.40
C THR A 479 -29.33 -1.57 53.32
N LYS A 480 -30.41 -2.33 53.42
CA LYS A 480 -31.54 -2.00 54.28
C LYS A 480 -31.42 -2.67 55.64
N ILE A 481 -31.87 -2.00 56.69
CA ILE A 481 -31.96 -2.52 58.04
C ILE A 481 -33.35 -2.25 58.62
N SER A 482 -33.87 -3.19 59.35
CA SER A 482 -35.14 -3.07 60.09
C SER A 482 -34.87 -2.97 61.59
N ILE A 483 -35.54 -2.03 62.21
CA ILE A 483 -35.52 -1.84 63.66
C ILE A 483 -36.90 -2.13 64.22
N VAL A 484 -36.94 -3.01 65.21
CA VAL A 484 -38.18 -3.43 65.92
C VAL A 484 -37.97 -3.22 67.41
N LYS A 485 -38.74 -2.33 67.99
CA LYS A 485 -38.74 -2.05 69.44
C LYS A 485 -39.89 -2.73 70.14
#